data_9261e45517e7e7c8bc16120201146788
#
_entry.id   9261e45517e7e7c8bc16120201146788
#
_cell.length_a   1.000
_cell.length_b   1.000
_cell.length_c   1.000
_cell.angle_alpha   90.00
_cell.angle_beta   90.00
_cell.angle_gamma   90.00
#
_symmetry.space_group_name_H-M   'P 1'
#
loop_
_entity.id
_entity.type
_entity.pdbx_description
1 polymer ?
#
loop_
_entity_poly.entity_id
_entity_poly.type
_entity_poly.pdbx_seq_one_letter_code
_entity_poly.pdbx_strand_id
1 'polypeptide(L)'
;MCNVLKISRAAYYKHLHRKPSRYEQENKALDQEIINEYTASKRRYGAPKIHKILENKGLSISLKRVQRRMKKLGIKSIVVKKWKPSCQSKNKTVQKENIIKGDFSAETINKKWLTDITYIYTLKDGWCYLASVFDCCSAKIVGWHMSKTIDADLALQAVKNAVSNQDPDTKGLIIHSDLRSQYTSNKFEKYLEKLSIKHSYSKKGYPYDNAPMESFHSCFKKEDEKMNKYIDFKDAKISIFEYIESWYNRKRIHSRIGYMTPQDYEDLITKSA
;
A
#
# COMPACT_ATOMS: atom_id res chain seq x y z
N MET A 1 -39.97 1.33 41.77
CA MET A 1 -39.21 1.50 40.50
C MET A 1 -40.07 1.12 39.29
N CYS A 2 -40.59 -0.11 39.13
CA CYS A 2 -41.40 -0.52 37.97
C CYS A 2 -42.62 0.37 37.69
N ASN A 3 -43.34 0.75 38.74
CA ASN A 3 -44.51 1.66 38.64
C ASN A 3 -44.12 3.07 38.15
N VAL A 4 -43.00 3.59 38.60
CA VAL A 4 -42.45 4.89 38.16
C VAL A 4 -42.07 4.88 36.69
N LEU A 5 -41.46 3.78 36.23
CA LEU A 5 -41.03 3.58 34.83
C LEU A 5 -42.17 3.07 33.93
N LYS A 6 -43.39 2.86 34.45
CA LYS A 6 -44.56 2.32 33.74
C LYS A 6 -44.26 1.00 33.00
N ILE A 7 -43.43 0.13 33.59
CA ILE A 7 -43.13 -1.21 33.08
C ILE A 7 -43.65 -2.28 34.00
N SER A 8 -44.10 -3.42 33.47
CA SER A 8 -44.54 -4.54 34.32
C SER A 8 -43.36 -5.19 35.04
N ARG A 9 -43.56 -5.70 36.27
CA ARG A 9 -42.55 -6.46 37.01
C ARG A 9 -42.05 -7.66 36.21
N ALA A 10 -42.95 -8.37 35.51
CA ALA A 10 -42.62 -9.49 34.68
C ALA A 10 -41.64 -9.10 33.54
N ALA A 11 -41.88 -7.96 32.85
CA ALA A 11 -41.00 -7.45 31.82
C ALA A 11 -39.60 -7.08 32.37
N TYR A 12 -39.56 -6.48 33.57
CA TYR A 12 -38.30 -6.16 34.25
C TYR A 12 -37.47 -7.42 34.56
N TYR A 13 -38.05 -8.41 35.19
CA TYR A 13 -37.35 -9.65 35.54
C TYR A 13 -37.00 -10.46 34.30
N LYS A 14 -37.85 -10.50 33.27
CA LYS A 14 -37.53 -11.11 31.97
C LYS A 14 -36.33 -10.44 31.31
N HIS A 15 -36.20 -9.12 31.41
CA HIS A 15 -35.03 -8.38 30.91
C HIS A 15 -33.77 -8.72 31.73
N LEU A 16 -33.87 -8.75 33.05
CA LEU A 16 -32.76 -9.02 33.97
C LEU A 16 -32.17 -10.44 33.79
N HIS A 17 -33.03 -11.43 33.54
CA HIS A 17 -32.67 -12.83 33.38
C HIS A 17 -32.57 -13.27 31.91
N ARG A 18 -32.61 -12.28 30.98
CA ARG A 18 -32.53 -12.57 29.55
C ARG A 18 -31.17 -13.20 29.18
N LYS A 19 -31.22 -14.42 28.69
CA LYS A 19 -30.06 -15.03 28.07
C LYS A 19 -29.85 -14.43 26.67
N PRO A 20 -28.59 -14.20 26.24
CA PRO A 20 -28.29 -13.74 24.89
C PRO A 20 -28.86 -14.71 23.85
N SER A 21 -29.56 -14.18 22.85
CA SER A 21 -30.01 -15.01 21.72
C SER A 21 -28.82 -15.60 20.95
N ARG A 22 -29.08 -16.66 20.19
CA ARG A 22 -28.07 -17.25 19.29
C ARG A 22 -27.45 -16.18 18.37
N TYR A 23 -28.27 -15.31 17.81
CA TYR A 23 -27.81 -14.19 16.98
C TYR A 23 -26.92 -13.20 17.73
N GLU A 24 -27.21 -12.92 18.99
CA GLU A 24 -26.37 -12.06 19.83
C GLU A 24 -25.02 -12.71 20.13
N GLN A 25 -25.00 -14.02 20.38
CA GLN A 25 -23.79 -14.79 20.61
C GLN A 25 -22.91 -14.83 19.34
N GLU A 26 -23.50 -15.12 18.18
CA GLU A 26 -22.82 -15.11 16.89
C GLU A 26 -22.24 -13.71 16.57
N ASN A 27 -23.00 -12.64 16.86
CA ASN A 27 -22.51 -11.29 16.66
C ASN A 27 -21.36 -10.94 17.62
N LYS A 28 -21.37 -11.43 18.85
CA LYS A 28 -20.29 -11.22 19.81
C LYS A 28 -18.99 -11.92 19.35
N ALA A 29 -19.10 -13.14 18.84
CA ALA A 29 -17.99 -13.85 18.25
C ALA A 29 -17.44 -13.12 17.00
N LEU A 30 -18.34 -12.66 16.11
CA LEU A 30 -17.98 -11.88 14.93
C LEU A 30 -17.29 -10.55 15.29
N ASP A 31 -17.77 -9.87 16.34
CA ASP A 31 -17.16 -8.63 16.82
C ASP A 31 -15.70 -8.85 17.24
N GLN A 32 -15.45 -9.95 17.94
CA GLN A 32 -14.10 -10.27 18.39
C GLN A 32 -13.17 -10.54 17.20
N GLU A 33 -13.62 -11.28 16.19
CA GLU A 33 -12.85 -11.50 14.96
C GLU A 33 -12.58 -10.18 14.21
N ILE A 34 -13.58 -9.31 14.10
CA ILE A 34 -13.40 -7.97 13.48
C ILE A 34 -12.37 -7.16 14.25
N ILE A 35 -12.41 -7.15 15.59
CA ILE A 35 -11.45 -6.41 16.43
C ILE A 35 -10.05 -7.00 16.26
N ASN A 36 -9.91 -8.32 16.22
CA ASN A 36 -8.64 -9.00 16.04
C ASN A 36 -7.98 -8.59 14.71
N GLU A 37 -8.72 -8.66 13.59
CA GLU A 37 -8.21 -8.29 12.28
C GLU A 37 -7.91 -6.78 12.15
N TYR A 38 -8.77 -5.96 12.73
CA TYR A 38 -8.55 -4.52 12.78
C TYR A 38 -7.28 -4.15 13.56
N THR A 39 -7.04 -4.80 14.69
CA THR A 39 -5.86 -4.58 15.52
C THR A 39 -4.60 -5.14 14.86
N ALA A 40 -4.66 -6.36 14.31
CA ALA A 40 -3.57 -6.99 13.58
C ALA A 40 -3.10 -6.14 12.39
N SER A 41 -4.05 -5.46 11.71
CA SER A 41 -3.73 -4.53 10.63
C SER A 41 -3.26 -3.15 11.11
N LYS A 42 -3.01 -2.95 12.40
CA LYS A 42 -2.69 -1.64 13.00
C LYS A 42 -3.74 -0.57 12.61
N ARG A 43 -5.03 -0.92 12.61
CA ARG A 43 -6.20 -0.08 12.25
C ARG A 43 -6.25 0.34 10.77
N ARG A 44 -5.44 -0.26 9.89
CA ARG A 44 -5.33 0.11 8.48
C ARG A 44 -6.51 -0.41 7.64
N TYR A 45 -7.10 -1.55 8.01
CA TYR A 45 -8.16 -2.18 7.23
C TYR A 45 -9.56 -1.62 7.52
N GLY A 46 -10.31 -1.38 6.43
CA GLY A 46 -11.74 -1.11 6.47
C GLY A 46 -12.56 -2.37 6.18
N ALA A 47 -13.88 -2.24 6.24
CA ALA A 47 -14.82 -3.34 6.10
C ALA A 47 -14.57 -4.26 4.88
N PRO A 48 -14.23 -3.78 3.68
CA PRO A 48 -14.01 -4.67 2.53
C PRO A 48 -12.86 -5.66 2.74
N LYS A 49 -11.73 -5.19 3.28
CA LYS A 49 -10.58 -6.05 3.54
C LYS A 49 -10.82 -7.01 4.71
N ILE A 50 -11.41 -6.52 5.80
CA ILE A 50 -11.78 -7.36 6.95
C ILE A 50 -12.76 -8.45 6.50
N HIS A 51 -13.78 -8.09 5.72
CA HIS A 51 -14.72 -9.06 5.16
C HIS A 51 -14.01 -10.17 4.37
N LYS A 52 -13.08 -9.79 3.49
CA LYS A 52 -12.35 -10.76 2.67
C LYS A 52 -11.48 -11.71 3.49
N ILE A 53 -10.84 -11.20 4.54
CA ILE A 53 -10.06 -12.05 5.47
C ILE A 53 -10.98 -13.03 6.20
N LEU A 54 -12.14 -12.57 6.67
CA LEU A 54 -13.10 -13.42 7.36
C LEU A 54 -13.70 -14.48 6.44
N GLU A 55 -13.96 -14.17 5.15
CA GLU A 55 -14.32 -15.16 4.14
C GLU A 55 -13.23 -16.21 3.95
N ASN A 56 -11.98 -15.78 3.83
CA ASN A 56 -10.84 -16.71 3.68
C ASN A 56 -10.65 -17.61 4.92
N LYS A 57 -11.11 -17.16 6.10
CA LYS A 57 -11.18 -17.99 7.33
C LYS A 57 -12.41 -18.91 7.37
N GLY A 58 -13.22 -18.96 6.32
CA GLY A 58 -14.40 -19.82 6.23
C GLY A 58 -15.68 -19.24 6.85
N LEU A 59 -15.70 -17.96 7.25
CA LEU A 59 -16.88 -17.33 7.80
C LEU A 59 -17.80 -16.83 6.69
N SER A 60 -18.96 -17.45 6.52
CA SER A 60 -19.99 -17.01 5.55
C SER A 60 -20.78 -15.81 6.11
N ILE A 61 -20.32 -14.60 5.79
CA ILE A 61 -20.93 -13.35 6.24
C ILE A 61 -21.01 -12.34 5.10
N SER A 62 -22.00 -11.44 5.13
CA SER A 62 -22.11 -10.38 4.14
C SER A 62 -21.28 -9.15 4.51
N LEU A 63 -20.75 -8.44 3.51
CA LEU A 63 -20.04 -7.17 3.69
C LEU A 63 -20.90 -6.16 4.48
N LYS A 64 -22.22 -6.09 4.23
CA LYS A 64 -23.13 -5.22 4.98
C LYS A 64 -23.18 -5.57 6.47
N ARG A 65 -23.08 -6.86 6.85
CA ARG A 65 -23.05 -7.28 8.25
C ARG A 65 -21.76 -6.80 8.92
N VAL A 66 -20.60 -6.95 8.26
CA VAL A 66 -19.31 -6.44 8.75
C VAL A 66 -19.35 -4.91 8.92
N GLN A 67 -19.87 -4.17 7.92
CA GLN A 67 -20.01 -2.70 8.01
C GLN A 67 -20.85 -2.25 9.21
N ARG A 68 -22.01 -2.91 9.45
CA ARG A 68 -22.88 -2.59 10.60
C ARG A 68 -22.19 -2.89 11.92
N ARG A 69 -21.45 -4.03 12.01
CA ARG A 69 -20.73 -4.40 13.23
C ARG A 69 -19.60 -3.40 13.51
N MET A 70 -18.77 -3.06 12.51
CA MET A 70 -17.73 -2.05 12.67
C MET A 70 -18.30 -0.70 13.12
N LYS A 71 -19.44 -0.26 12.53
CA LYS A 71 -20.13 0.96 12.95
C LYS A 71 -20.56 0.87 14.41
N LYS A 72 -21.16 -0.26 14.86
CA LYS A 72 -21.59 -0.47 16.25
C LYS A 72 -20.42 -0.46 17.23
N LEU A 73 -19.26 -0.98 16.82
CA LEU A 73 -18.02 -0.99 17.60
C LEU A 73 -17.26 0.35 17.58
N GLY A 74 -17.74 1.35 16.82
CA GLY A 74 -17.04 2.63 16.66
C GLY A 74 -15.71 2.52 15.87
N ILE A 75 -15.51 1.43 15.13
CA ILE A 75 -14.26 1.13 14.42
C ILE A 75 -14.27 1.73 13.01
N LYS A 76 -13.22 2.48 12.67
CA LYS A 76 -12.99 3.07 11.34
C LYS A 76 -11.54 2.89 10.93
N SER A 77 -11.31 2.59 9.63
CA SER A 77 -9.95 2.63 9.07
C SER A 77 -9.33 4.02 9.23
N ILE A 78 -8.03 4.07 9.55
CA ILE A 78 -7.25 5.31 9.60
C ILE A 78 -7.11 5.99 8.22
N VAL A 79 -7.37 5.27 7.14
CA VAL A 79 -7.26 5.73 5.75
C VAL A 79 -8.55 6.47 5.34
N VAL A 80 -8.76 7.69 5.81
CA VAL A 80 -10.06 8.40 5.65
C VAL A 80 -10.04 9.53 4.62
N LYS A 81 -8.91 10.10 4.20
CA LYS A 81 -8.89 11.24 3.28
C LYS A 81 -8.48 10.87 1.86
N LYS A 82 -9.34 11.16 0.87
CA LYS A 82 -8.94 11.22 -0.54
C LYS A 82 -7.95 12.37 -0.74
N TRP A 83 -6.74 12.05 -1.20
CA TRP A 83 -5.79 13.04 -1.68
C TRP A 83 -6.25 13.51 -3.07
N LYS A 84 -6.22 14.83 -3.32
CA LYS A 84 -6.39 15.39 -4.66
C LYS A 84 -5.01 15.85 -5.14
N PRO A 85 -4.52 15.38 -6.29
CA PRO A 85 -3.27 15.90 -6.84
C PRO A 85 -3.41 17.37 -7.17
N SER A 86 -2.44 18.18 -6.75
CA SER A 86 -2.33 19.55 -7.23
C SER A 86 -1.50 19.53 -8.51
N CYS A 87 -2.08 20.04 -9.59
CA CYS A 87 -1.44 20.14 -10.88
C CYS A 87 -0.74 21.48 -10.99
N GLN A 88 0.51 21.55 -11.36
CA GLN A 88 1.10 22.34 -12.45
C GLN A 88 2.59 22.60 -12.28
N SER A 89 3.39 22.22 -13.25
CA SER A 89 4.59 22.97 -13.61
C SER A 89 4.70 23.07 -15.13
N LYS A 90 4.76 24.29 -15.62
CA LYS A 90 5.01 24.62 -17.03
C LYS A 90 6.51 24.82 -17.22
N ASN A 91 7.24 23.77 -17.61
CA ASN A 91 8.59 23.93 -18.16
C ASN A 91 8.74 23.05 -19.40
N LYS A 92 9.33 23.60 -20.47
CA LYS A 92 9.65 22.88 -21.70
C LYS A 92 10.73 21.84 -21.40
N THR A 93 10.42 20.57 -21.56
CA THR A 93 11.38 19.45 -21.39
C THR A 93 11.42 18.67 -22.70
N VAL A 94 12.59 18.13 -23.03
CA VAL A 94 12.78 17.22 -24.14
C VAL A 94 11.82 16.04 -23.97
N GLN A 95 11.00 15.75 -24.99
CA GLN A 95 10.12 14.59 -24.98
C GLN A 95 10.98 13.32 -25.14
N LYS A 96 11.03 12.51 -24.08
CA LYS A 96 11.55 11.14 -24.12
C LYS A 96 10.39 10.17 -24.34
N GLU A 97 10.68 8.99 -24.86
CA GLU A 97 9.67 8.03 -25.28
C GLU A 97 8.88 7.43 -24.09
N ASN A 98 7.56 7.39 -24.21
CA ASN A 98 6.68 6.64 -23.31
C ASN A 98 6.38 5.26 -23.92
N ILE A 99 7.17 4.26 -23.56
CA ILE A 99 7.03 2.88 -24.08
C ILE A 99 5.77 2.22 -23.51
N ILE A 100 5.46 2.46 -22.22
CA ILE A 100 4.35 1.81 -21.52
C ILE A 100 2.98 2.35 -21.97
N LYS A 101 2.88 3.64 -22.33
CA LYS A 101 1.64 4.29 -22.83
C LYS A 101 0.44 4.09 -21.90
N GLY A 102 0.68 4.04 -20.58
CA GLY A 102 -0.36 3.83 -19.57
C GLY A 102 -0.80 2.37 -19.37
N ASP A 103 -0.22 1.42 -20.09
CA ASP A 103 -0.46 -0.01 -19.86
C ASP A 103 0.49 -0.55 -18.76
N PHE A 104 -0.06 -0.69 -17.55
CA PHE A 104 0.61 -1.25 -16.38
C PHE A 104 0.31 -2.73 -16.16
N SER A 105 -0.28 -3.42 -17.15
CA SER A 105 -0.44 -4.86 -17.09
C SER A 105 0.89 -5.57 -17.34
N ALA A 106 1.15 -6.63 -16.61
CA ALA A 106 2.28 -7.51 -16.81
C ALA A 106 1.86 -8.94 -16.46
N GLU A 107 2.08 -9.89 -17.36
CA GLU A 107 1.70 -11.29 -17.17
C GLU A 107 2.67 -12.01 -16.21
N THR A 108 3.94 -11.59 -16.23
CA THR A 108 4.99 -12.17 -15.38
C THR A 108 5.72 -11.08 -14.59
N ILE A 109 6.30 -11.49 -13.47
CA ILE A 109 7.15 -10.62 -12.66
C ILE A 109 8.36 -10.12 -13.48
N ASN A 110 8.92 -8.99 -13.08
CA ASN A 110 10.14 -8.43 -13.64
C ASN A 110 10.07 -8.07 -15.13
N LYS A 111 8.87 -7.78 -15.68
CA LYS A 111 8.73 -7.26 -17.06
C LYS A 111 8.55 -5.75 -17.11
N LYS A 112 7.83 -5.18 -16.15
CA LYS A 112 7.59 -3.74 -16.07
C LYS A 112 7.79 -3.29 -14.63
N TRP A 113 8.77 -2.44 -14.39
CA TRP A 113 8.99 -1.76 -13.12
C TRP A 113 8.66 -0.28 -13.23
N LEU A 114 8.05 0.27 -12.21
CA LEU A 114 7.80 1.69 -12.07
C LEU A 114 8.67 2.23 -10.95
N THR A 115 9.20 3.43 -11.10
CA THR A 115 9.97 4.08 -10.04
C THR A 115 9.57 5.53 -9.87
N ASP A 116 9.59 5.98 -8.62
CA ASP A 116 9.30 7.38 -8.26
C ASP A 116 9.94 7.72 -6.91
N ILE A 117 10.10 9.02 -6.66
CA ILE A 117 10.67 9.56 -5.42
C ILE A 117 9.59 10.29 -4.64
N THR A 118 9.44 9.94 -3.37
CA THR A 118 8.57 10.67 -2.44
C THR A 118 9.37 11.34 -1.34
N TYR A 119 8.79 12.40 -0.76
CA TYR A 119 9.38 13.22 0.29
C TYR A 119 8.94 12.71 1.66
N ILE A 120 9.87 12.61 2.58
CA ILE A 120 9.69 12.16 3.97
C ILE A 120 10.19 13.27 4.89
N TYR A 121 9.35 13.73 5.80
CA TYR A 121 9.76 14.74 6.77
C TYR A 121 10.16 14.11 8.11
N THR A 122 11.32 14.52 8.63
CA THR A 122 11.81 14.15 9.96
C THR A 122 12.01 15.38 10.82
N LEU A 123 11.87 15.24 12.14
CA LEU A 123 11.91 16.38 13.05
C LEU A 123 13.31 16.99 13.17
N LYS A 124 14.36 16.16 13.17
CA LYS A 124 15.74 16.62 13.34
C LYS A 124 16.47 16.90 12.03
N ASP A 125 16.26 16.05 11.01
CA ASP A 125 17.00 16.16 9.76
C ASP A 125 16.22 16.89 8.64
N GLY A 126 14.96 17.27 8.88
CA GLY A 126 14.11 17.93 7.90
C GLY A 126 13.66 16.97 6.78
N TRP A 127 13.70 17.45 5.54
CA TRP A 127 13.28 16.65 4.39
C TRP A 127 14.29 15.58 4.01
N CYS A 128 13.82 14.36 3.91
CA CYS A 128 14.51 13.19 3.38
C CYS A 128 13.73 12.64 2.20
N TYR A 129 14.31 11.73 1.44
CA TYR A 129 13.78 11.27 0.17
C TYR A 129 13.81 9.75 0.09
N LEU A 130 12.71 9.17 -0.38
CA LEU A 130 12.56 7.74 -0.60
C LEU A 130 12.34 7.49 -2.09
N ALA A 131 13.27 6.81 -2.75
CA ALA A 131 13.06 6.23 -4.07
C ALA A 131 12.58 4.79 -3.91
N SER A 132 11.57 4.39 -4.68
CA SER A 132 10.99 3.05 -4.65
C SER A 132 10.84 2.49 -6.05
N VAL A 133 10.99 1.18 -6.19
CA VAL A 133 10.78 0.43 -7.43
C VAL A 133 9.65 -0.56 -7.21
N PHE A 134 8.63 -0.49 -8.04
CA PHE A 134 7.39 -1.25 -7.97
C PHE A 134 7.29 -2.21 -9.15
N ASP A 135 7.04 -3.48 -8.91
CA ASP A 135 6.75 -4.45 -9.95
C ASP A 135 5.27 -4.41 -10.33
N CYS A 136 5.00 -4.27 -11.64
CA CYS A 136 3.64 -4.13 -12.14
C CYS A 136 2.81 -5.42 -12.06
N CYS A 137 3.43 -6.58 -12.08
CA CYS A 137 2.75 -7.87 -12.01
C CYS A 137 2.32 -8.18 -10.58
N SER A 138 3.28 -8.25 -9.66
CA SER A 138 3.06 -8.64 -8.27
C SER A 138 2.55 -7.52 -7.37
N ALA A 139 2.62 -6.26 -7.82
CA ALA A 139 2.40 -5.07 -6.99
C ALA A 139 3.36 -4.96 -5.79
N LYS A 140 4.51 -5.63 -5.84
CA LYS A 140 5.55 -5.64 -4.81
C LYS A 140 6.49 -4.45 -4.96
N ILE A 141 6.96 -3.90 -3.84
CA ILE A 141 8.12 -3.02 -3.85
C ILE A 141 9.36 -3.90 -3.85
N VAL A 142 9.99 -3.98 -5.02
CA VAL A 142 11.14 -4.88 -5.27
C VAL A 142 12.46 -4.25 -4.87
N GLY A 143 12.52 -2.93 -4.79
CA GLY A 143 13.69 -2.20 -4.32
C GLY A 143 13.33 -0.80 -3.84
N TRP A 144 14.12 -0.28 -2.93
CA TRP A 144 13.98 1.08 -2.42
C TRP A 144 15.29 1.57 -1.83
N HIS A 145 15.42 2.88 -1.76
CA HIS A 145 16.55 3.54 -1.09
C HIS A 145 16.08 4.86 -0.48
N MET A 146 16.67 5.22 0.66
CA MET A 146 16.40 6.48 1.36
C MET A 146 17.67 7.30 1.52
N SER A 147 17.59 8.60 1.23
CA SER A 147 18.70 9.55 1.35
C SER A 147 18.24 10.87 1.96
N LYS A 148 19.19 11.64 2.51
CA LYS A 148 19.00 13.04 2.92
C LYS A 148 19.09 14.01 1.74
N THR A 149 19.59 13.57 0.59
CA THR A 149 19.73 14.34 -0.64
C THR A 149 18.88 13.75 -1.75
N ILE A 150 18.37 14.62 -2.62
CA ILE A 150 17.62 14.21 -3.80
C ILE A 150 18.52 14.33 -5.03
N ASP A 151 19.31 13.29 -5.29
CA ASP A 151 20.29 13.21 -6.38
C ASP A 151 20.08 11.97 -7.26
N ALA A 152 20.91 11.81 -8.27
CA ALA A 152 20.84 10.64 -9.15
C ALA A 152 21.18 9.33 -8.42
N ASP A 153 21.99 9.38 -7.38
CA ASP A 153 22.38 8.21 -6.59
C ASP A 153 21.22 7.62 -5.81
N LEU A 154 20.29 8.45 -5.32
CA LEU A 154 19.08 8.00 -4.67
C LEU A 154 18.26 7.07 -5.57
N ALA A 155 17.96 7.49 -6.79
CA ALA A 155 17.20 6.69 -7.75
C ALA A 155 17.98 5.45 -8.21
N LEU A 156 19.26 5.64 -8.52
CA LEU A 156 20.15 4.56 -8.95
C LEU A 156 20.28 3.45 -7.92
N GLN A 157 20.44 3.81 -6.63
CA GLN A 157 20.59 2.82 -5.57
C GLN A 157 19.29 2.02 -5.34
N ALA A 158 18.12 2.66 -5.48
CA ALA A 158 16.85 1.95 -5.41
C ALA A 158 16.72 0.89 -6.51
N VAL A 159 17.11 1.22 -7.75
CA VAL A 159 17.12 0.26 -8.87
C VAL A 159 18.18 -0.83 -8.68
N LYS A 160 19.37 -0.49 -8.19
CA LYS A 160 20.40 -1.50 -7.86
C LYS A 160 19.90 -2.49 -6.83
N ASN A 161 19.24 -2.02 -5.78
CA ASN A 161 18.66 -2.87 -4.77
C ASN A 161 17.56 -3.77 -5.37
N ALA A 162 16.72 -3.24 -6.28
CA ALA A 162 15.71 -4.02 -6.98
C ALA A 162 16.32 -5.14 -7.82
N VAL A 163 17.35 -4.82 -8.62
CA VAL A 163 18.08 -5.82 -9.43
C VAL A 163 18.74 -6.87 -8.54
N SER A 164 19.37 -6.48 -7.44
CA SER A 164 20.00 -7.42 -6.50
C SER A 164 18.99 -8.33 -5.78
N ASN A 165 17.81 -7.80 -5.45
CA ASN A 165 16.79 -8.55 -4.72
C ASN A 165 16.02 -9.54 -5.60
N GLN A 166 15.83 -9.18 -6.88
CA GLN A 166 14.97 -9.94 -7.80
C GLN A 166 15.76 -10.80 -8.78
N ASP A 167 17.05 -10.52 -8.99
CA ASP A 167 17.92 -11.17 -9.99
C ASP A 167 17.19 -11.37 -11.33
N PRO A 168 16.62 -10.30 -11.95
CA PRO A 168 15.75 -10.44 -13.10
C PRO A 168 16.55 -10.75 -14.37
N ASP A 169 15.95 -11.49 -15.32
CA ASP A 169 16.39 -11.37 -16.70
C ASP A 169 16.13 -9.94 -17.17
N THR A 170 17.19 -9.15 -17.26
CA THR A 170 17.12 -7.74 -17.62
C THR A 170 16.79 -7.51 -19.10
N LYS A 171 16.96 -8.54 -19.96
CA LYS A 171 16.57 -8.47 -21.35
C LYS A 171 15.03 -8.41 -21.46
N GLY A 172 14.52 -7.28 -21.89
CA GLY A 172 13.08 -7.05 -22.00
C GLY A 172 12.44 -6.41 -20.78
N LEU A 173 13.15 -6.22 -19.67
CA LEU A 173 12.68 -5.42 -18.54
C LEU A 173 12.55 -3.95 -18.96
N ILE A 174 11.41 -3.34 -18.64
CA ILE A 174 11.13 -1.92 -18.84
C ILE A 174 11.08 -1.25 -17.48
N ILE A 175 11.87 -0.20 -17.28
CA ILE A 175 11.73 0.70 -16.14
C ILE A 175 11.04 1.97 -16.60
N HIS A 176 9.97 2.37 -15.92
CA HIS A 176 9.23 3.60 -16.19
C HIS A 176 9.38 4.58 -15.04
N SER A 177 9.70 5.82 -15.38
CA SER A 177 9.88 6.92 -14.43
C SER A 177 9.25 8.22 -14.93
N ASP A 178 9.20 9.23 -14.09
CA ASP A 178 8.97 10.59 -14.54
C ASP A 178 10.24 11.21 -15.19
N LEU A 179 10.10 12.46 -15.68
CA LEU A 179 11.17 13.20 -16.33
C LEU A 179 12.03 14.03 -15.35
N ARG A 180 12.07 13.68 -14.07
CA ARG A 180 12.94 14.38 -13.11
C ARG A 180 14.42 14.15 -13.43
N SER A 181 15.26 15.12 -13.06
CA SER A 181 16.71 15.11 -13.34
C SER A 181 17.44 13.88 -12.78
N GLN A 182 16.93 13.26 -11.72
CA GLN A 182 17.49 12.05 -11.13
C GLN A 182 17.43 10.88 -12.12
N TYR A 183 16.29 10.71 -12.80
CA TYR A 183 16.06 9.63 -13.77
C TYR A 183 16.62 9.94 -15.17
N THR A 184 16.78 11.23 -15.51
CA THR A 184 17.35 11.63 -16.80
C THR A 184 18.87 11.86 -16.75
N SER A 185 19.50 11.55 -15.62
CA SER A 185 20.93 11.71 -15.43
C SER A 185 21.73 10.69 -16.24
N ASN A 186 22.88 11.10 -16.79
CA ASN A 186 23.77 10.20 -17.52
C ASN A 186 24.21 8.98 -16.69
N LYS A 187 24.32 9.13 -15.37
CA LYS A 187 24.70 8.04 -14.47
C LYS A 187 23.62 6.96 -14.40
N PHE A 188 22.35 7.37 -14.33
CA PHE A 188 21.20 6.47 -14.29
C PHE A 188 21.03 5.77 -15.64
N GLU A 189 21.05 6.52 -16.74
CA GLU A 189 20.91 5.98 -18.09
C GLU A 189 22.00 4.94 -18.43
N LYS A 190 23.29 5.28 -18.20
CA LYS A 190 24.41 4.34 -18.41
C LYS A 190 24.26 3.05 -17.61
N TYR A 191 23.69 3.10 -16.42
CA TYR A 191 23.44 1.90 -15.63
C TYR A 191 22.38 1.01 -16.27
N LEU A 192 21.27 1.59 -16.75
CA LEU A 192 20.22 0.83 -17.44
C LEU A 192 20.72 0.25 -18.77
N GLU A 193 21.47 1.04 -19.55
CA GLU A 193 22.11 0.59 -20.79
C GLU A 193 23.05 -0.61 -20.57
N LYS A 194 23.88 -0.54 -19.51
CA LYS A 194 24.79 -1.65 -19.14
C LYS A 194 24.02 -2.95 -18.88
N LEU A 195 22.82 -2.87 -18.34
CA LEU A 195 21.96 -4.02 -18.04
C LEU A 195 20.98 -4.35 -19.18
N SER A 196 21.01 -3.61 -20.30
CA SER A 196 20.05 -3.73 -21.41
C SER A 196 18.57 -3.53 -20.98
N ILE A 197 18.34 -2.75 -19.93
CA ILE A 197 17.02 -2.40 -19.45
C ILE A 197 16.48 -1.22 -20.27
N LYS A 198 15.26 -1.33 -20.77
CA LYS A 198 14.61 -0.25 -21.53
C LYS A 198 14.05 0.81 -20.57
N HIS A 199 14.33 2.08 -20.85
CA HIS A 199 13.79 3.19 -20.07
C HIS A 199 12.59 3.83 -20.76
N SER A 200 11.49 3.89 -20.07
CA SER A 200 10.23 4.52 -20.47
C SER A 200 9.96 5.74 -19.59
N TYR A 201 9.38 6.81 -20.16
CA TYR A 201 9.14 8.04 -19.45
C TYR A 201 7.68 8.45 -19.46
N SER A 202 7.18 8.95 -18.31
CA SER A 202 5.86 9.57 -18.22
C SER A 202 5.78 10.82 -19.09
N LYS A 203 4.62 11.03 -19.72
CA LYS A 203 4.35 12.30 -20.38
C LYS A 203 4.19 13.41 -19.35
N LYS A 204 4.81 14.56 -19.62
CA LYS A 204 4.68 15.72 -18.76
C LYS A 204 3.23 16.16 -18.62
N GLY A 205 2.77 16.32 -17.37
CA GLY A 205 1.42 16.78 -17.07
C GLY A 205 0.33 15.70 -17.13
N TYR A 206 0.69 14.43 -17.30
CA TYR A 206 -0.21 13.30 -17.24
C TYR A 206 0.00 12.50 -15.93
N PRO A 207 -0.72 12.83 -14.85
CA PRO A 207 -0.54 12.15 -13.56
C PRO A 207 -0.88 10.66 -13.61
N TYR A 208 -1.71 10.23 -14.55
CA TYR A 208 -2.07 8.82 -14.72
C TYR A 208 -0.93 7.94 -15.27
N ASP A 209 0.13 8.54 -15.81
CA ASP A 209 1.25 7.80 -16.39
C ASP A 209 2.12 7.05 -15.34
N ASN A 210 1.90 7.29 -14.03
CA ASN A 210 2.57 6.55 -12.95
C ASN A 210 1.58 6.19 -11.80
N ALA A 211 0.32 5.93 -12.15
CA ALA A 211 -0.76 5.71 -11.20
C ALA A 211 -0.49 4.62 -10.15
N PRO A 212 0.14 3.45 -10.46
CA PRO A 212 0.45 2.45 -9.45
C PRO A 212 1.42 2.94 -8.37
N MET A 213 2.47 3.71 -8.76
CA MET A 213 3.40 4.31 -7.80
C MET A 213 2.75 5.40 -6.96
N GLU A 214 1.91 6.24 -7.57
CA GLU A 214 1.12 7.23 -6.83
C GLU A 214 0.19 6.57 -5.82
N SER A 215 -0.42 5.44 -6.19
CA SER A 215 -1.24 4.63 -5.30
C SER A 215 -0.43 4.08 -4.13
N PHE A 216 0.76 3.53 -4.38
CA PHE A 216 1.67 3.06 -3.33
C PHE A 216 2.06 4.20 -2.38
N HIS A 217 2.54 5.33 -2.91
CA HIS A 217 2.92 6.48 -2.08
C HIS A 217 1.73 7.02 -1.28
N SER A 218 0.53 7.06 -1.87
CA SER A 218 -0.69 7.46 -1.15
C SER A 218 -1.03 6.51 0.00
N CYS A 219 -0.86 5.18 -0.20
CA CYS A 219 -1.05 4.19 0.85
C CYS A 219 0.00 4.37 1.96
N PHE A 220 1.28 4.45 1.60
CA PHE A 220 2.37 4.66 2.53
C PHE A 220 2.15 5.92 3.39
N LYS A 221 1.88 7.06 2.75
CA LYS A 221 1.64 8.32 3.46
C LYS A 221 0.45 8.28 4.42
N LYS A 222 -0.57 7.51 4.12
CA LYS A 222 -1.77 7.37 4.97
C LYS A 222 -1.61 6.32 6.05
N GLU A 223 -0.90 5.24 5.76
CA GLU A 223 -0.81 4.07 6.61
C GLU A 223 0.40 4.11 7.55
N ASP A 224 1.43 4.90 7.23
CA ASP A 224 2.67 5.02 8.02
C ASP A 224 3.06 6.46 8.33
N GLU A 225 3.42 7.28 7.33
CA GLU A 225 3.97 8.62 7.53
C GLU A 225 3.06 9.54 8.38
N LYS A 226 1.74 9.48 8.21
CA LYS A 226 0.80 10.29 9.01
C LYS A 226 0.59 9.76 10.43
N MET A 227 0.92 8.51 10.66
CA MET A 227 0.77 7.86 11.96
C MET A 227 2.03 7.98 12.81
N ASN A 228 3.19 8.05 12.16
CA ASN A 228 4.49 8.11 12.79
C ASN A 228 5.10 9.50 12.56
N LYS A 229 5.53 10.14 13.63
CA LYS A 229 6.38 11.33 13.56
C LYS A 229 7.83 10.87 13.67
N TYR A 230 8.52 10.79 12.54
CA TYR A 230 9.90 10.36 12.51
C TYR A 230 10.80 11.37 13.21
N ILE A 231 11.59 10.91 14.15
CA ILE A 231 12.50 11.77 14.93
C ILE A 231 13.67 12.22 14.05
N ASP A 232 14.32 11.29 13.40
CA ASP A 232 15.46 11.54 12.53
C ASP A 232 15.49 10.57 11.33
N PHE A 233 16.51 10.69 10.49
CA PHE A 233 16.69 9.85 9.31
C PHE A 233 16.76 8.36 9.63
N LYS A 234 17.41 7.98 10.73
CA LYS A 234 17.57 6.58 11.11
C LYS A 234 16.24 5.97 11.55
N ASP A 235 15.48 6.70 12.34
CA ASP A 235 14.14 6.31 12.78
C ASP A 235 13.19 6.16 11.58
N ALA A 236 13.17 7.15 10.68
CA ALA A 236 12.39 7.07 9.44
C ALA A 236 12.77 5.84 8.59
N LYS A 237 14.07 5.56 8.45
CA LYS A 237 14.55 4.43 7.65
C LYS A 237 14.10 3.08 8.22
N ILE A 238 14.12 2.93 9.55
CA ILE A 238 13.64 1.71 10.22
C ILE A 238 12.13 1.54 10.02
N SER A 239 11.34 2.59 10.26
CA SER A 239 9.89 2.55 10.08
C SER A 239 9.50 2.22 8.64
N ILE A 240 10.17 2.83 7.66
CA ILE A 240 9.95 2.57 6.23
C ILE A 240 10.33 1.14 5.85
N PHE A 241 11.45 0.62 6.39
CA PHE A 241 11.83 -0.79 6.21
C PHE A 241 10.73 -1.72 6.72
N GLU A 242 10.25 -1.52 7.94
CA GLU A 242 9.16 -2.32 8.52
C GLU A 242 7.87 -2.19 7.70
N TYR A 243 7.57 -0.97 7.22
CA TYR A 243 6.39 -0.76 6.40
C TYR A 243 6.48 -1.49 5.07
N ILE A 244 7.58 -1.36 4.34
CA ILE A 244 7.72 -1.97 3.00
C ILE A 244 7.88 -3.48 3.11
N GLU A 245 8.88 -3.95 3.88
CA GLU A 245 9.27 -5.36 3.86
C GLU A 245 8.33 -6.24 4.67
N SER A 246 7.91 -5.78 5.85
CA SER A 246 7.10 -6.61 6.74
C SER A 246 5.60 -6.42 6.53
N TRP A 247 5.14 -5.19 6.27
CA TRP A 247 3.73 -4.91 6.13
C TRP A 247 3.27 -4.93 4.67
N TYR A 248 3.78 -4.05 3.82
CA TYR A 248 3.30 -3.83 2.46
C TYR A 248 3.47 -5.07 1.59
N ASN A 249 4.68 -5.63 1.56
CA ASN A 249 4.99 -6.77 0.73
C ASN A 249 4.42 -8.09 1.25
N ARG A 250 4.38 -8.32 2.58
CA ARG A 250 4.10 -9.65 3.16
C ARG A 250 2.77 -9.79 3.90
N LYS A 251 2.11 -8.69 4.28
CA LYS A 251 0.86 -8.75 5.09
C LYS A 251 -0.28 -7.99 4.46
N ARG A 252 0.03 -6.95 3.69
CA ARG A 252 -1.00 -6.09 3.10
C ARG A 252 -1.64 -6.77 1.89
N ILE A 253 -2.94 -7.09 2.00
CA ILE A 253 -3.69 -7.64 0.88
C ILE A 253 -4.09 -6.56 -0.15
N HIS A 254 -4.04 -6.92 -1.44
CA HIS A 254 -4.32 -6.03 -2.55
C HIS A 254 -5.46 -6.56 -3.43
N SER A 255 -6.50 -5.75 -3.63
CA SER A 255 -7.66 -6.14 -4.47
C SER A 255 -7.27 -6.41 -5.92
N ARG A 256 -6.24 -5.71 -6.46
CA ARG A 256 -5.77 -5.89 -7.84
C ARG A 256 -5.24 -7.30 -8.12
N ILE A 257 -4.66 -7.94 -7.13
CA ILE A 257 -4.08 -9.30 -7.20
C ILE A 257 -4.91 -10.30 -6.39
N GLY A 258 -6.24 -10.19 -6.47
CA GLY A 258 -7.15 -11.16 -5.84
C GLY A 258 -7.15 -11.14 -4.31
N TYR A 259 -6.80 -10.02 -3.68
CA TYR A 259 -6.63 -9.90 -2.22
C TYR A 259 -5.53 -10.79 -1.63
N MET A 260 -4.56 -11.16 -2.43
CA MET A 260 -3.30 -11.75 -1.95
C MET A 260 -2.35 -10.66 -1.47
N THR A 261 -1.30 -11.05 -0.74
CA THR A 261 -0.16 -10.16 -0.51
C THR A 261 0.72 -10.14 -1.76
N PRO A 262 1.51 -9.06 -2.00
CA PRO A 262 2.47 -9.03 -3.10
C PRO A 262 3.44 -10.22 -3.10
N GLN A 263 3.90 -10.66 -1.92
CA GLN A 263 4.81 -11.78 -1.80
C GLN A 263 4.12 -13.11 -2.14
N ASP A 264 2.92 -13.37 -1.58
CA ASP A 264 2.19 -14.61 -1.88
C ASP A 264 1.84 -14.73 -3.36
N TYR A 265 1.51 -13.59 -4.00
CA TYR A 265 1.22 -13.56 -5.43
C TYR A 265 2.47 -13.82 -6.28
N GLU A 266 3.63 -13.24 -5.92
CA GLU A 266 4.91 -13.51 -6.56
C GLU A 266 5.29 -14.99 -6.43
N ASP A 267 5.17 -15.54 -5.21
CA ASP A 267 5.46 -16.96 -4.96
C ASP A 267 4.55 -17.90 -5.77
N LEU A 268 3.28 -17.52 -5.95
CA LEU A 268 2.33 -18.29 -6.76
C LEU A 268 2.74 -18.31 -8.23
N ILE A 269 3.06 -17.14 -8.81
CA ILE A 269 3.49 -17.05 -10.22
C ILE A 269 4.79 -17.79 -10.44
N THR A 270 5.76 -17.65 -9.54
CA THR A 270 7.07 -18.31 -9.66
C THR A 270 6.96 -19.83 -9.62
N LYS A 271 6.00 -20.37 -8.85
CA LYS A 271 5.76 -21.81 -8.80
C LYS A 271 5.00 -22.35 -10.02
N SER A 272 4.31 -21.46 -10.75
CA SER A 272 3.50 -21.83 -11.91
C SER A 272 4.28 -21.66 -13.24
N ALA A 273 5.45 -21.06 -13.22
CA ALA A 273 6.37 -20.86 -14.35
C ALA A 273 7.43 -21.96 -14.40
#